data_547eb4a942dcb17307aab2d93aedc4ab
#
_entry.id   547eb4a942dcb17307aab2d93aedc4ab
#
_cell.length_a   1.000
_cell.length_b   1.000
_cell.length_c   1.000
_cell.angle_alpha   90.00
_cell.angle_beta   90.00
_cell.angle_gamma   90.00
#
_symmetry.space_group_name_H-M   'P 1'
#
loop_
_entity.id
_entity.type
_entity.pdbx_description
1 polymer ?
#
loop_
_entity_poly.entity_id
_entity_poly.type
_entity_poly.pdbx_seq_one_letter_code
_entity_poly.pdbx_strand_id
1 'polypeptide(L)'
;MEISKTCYLLSPFYTSVTMFEWISELVIHPDAFFARVSQEKINLIPPLAIVGAGMLLIFIAMVLPIAVVVIPSPALVGFLGFRGLLLHFLILTSIPLVIWGIISFGLYIISRALGGAGSLTATIQNIGYGMGMWCVFGIGLIIDSSFKVFMSYKITLPNGEIGQVTGANPFLGIILIIDLAAFFWGWYLWILAVKHTHGFTIWKAAAVSIVPVMIAIWFTILRGIDTIRILIFGM
;
A
#
# COMPACT_ATOMS: atom_id res chain seq x y z
N MET A 1 17.35 2.67 -51.34
CA MET A 1 17.30 3.63 -50.23
C MET A 1 17.33 2.80 -48.93
N GLU A 2 18.55 2.47 -48.49
CA GLU A 2 18.79 1.61 -47.33
C GLU A 2 18.63 2.43 -46.03
N ILE A 3 17.64 2.06 -45.22
CA ILE A 3 17.49 2.64 -43.90
C ILE A 3 18.48 1.90 -42.99
N SER A 4 19.52 2.62 -42.61
CA SER A 4 20.52 2.23 -41.63
C SER A 4 19.86 1.77 -40.34
N LYS A 5 19.88 0.46 -40.07
CA LYS A 5 19.63 -0.11 -38.75
C LYS A 5 20.83 0.25 -37.88
N THR A 6 20.73 1.37 -37.18
CA THR A 6 21.67 1.71 -36.11
C THR A 6 21.49 0.67 -35.01
N CYS A 7 22.38 -0.31 -35.00
CA CYS A 7 22.57 -1.25 -33.89
C CYS A 7 22.90 -0.44 -32.64
N TYR A 8 21.97 -0.23 -31.74
CA TYR A 8 22.27 0.10 -30.38
C TYR A 8 22.92 -1.13 -29.73
N LEU A 9 24.25 -1.18 -29.85
CA LEU A 9 25.07 -2.09 -29.08
C LEU A 9 24.78 -1.83 -27.59
N LEU A 10 24.05 -2.76 -27.01
CA LEU A 10 23.83 -2.91 -25.58
C LEU A 10 25.21 -2.97 -24.90
N SER A 11 25.67 -1.87 -24.34
CA SER A 11 26.77 -1.91 -23.39
C SER A 11 26.26 -2.62 -22.11
N PRO A 12 26.97 -3.61 -21.59
CA PRO A 12 26.64 -4.27 -20.34
C PRO A 12 27.10 -3.39 -19.16
N PHE A 13 26.65 -2.14 -19.12
CA PHE A 13 26.80 -1.33 -17.91
C PHE A 13 25.60 -1.65 -17.02
N TYR A 14 25.74 -2.68 -16.20
CA TYR A 14 25.12 -2.75 -14.89
C TYR A 14 25.73 -1.58 -14.07
N THR A 15 25.39 -0.37 -14.45
CA THR A 15 25.53 0.76 -13.53
C THR A 15 24.61 0.45 -12.38
N SER A 16 25.17 0.44 -11.18
CA SER A 16 24.43 0.39 -9.92
C SER A 16 23.52 1.62 -9.86
N VAL A 17 22.36 1.51 -10.53
CA VAL A 17 21.30 2.52 -10.45
C VAL A 17 20.98 2.61 -8.97
N THR A 18 21.22 3.77 -8.37
CA THR A 18 20.96 3.96 -6.95
C THR A 18 19.45 3.75 -6.71
N MET A 19 19.09 3.25 -5.52
CA MET A 19 17.69 3.08 -5.14
C MET A 19 16.88 4.37 -5.36
N PHE A 20 17.52 5.52 -5.22
CA PHE A 20 16.91 6.84 -5.41
C PHE A 20 16.55 7.11 -6.89
N GLU A 21 17.46 6.81 -7.82
CA GLU A 21 17.23 6.97 -9.27
C GLU A 21 16.06 6.09 -9.72
N TRP A 22 16.00 4.89 -9.18
CA TRP A 22 14.95 3.92 -9.47
C TRP A 22 13.55 4.37 -8.99
N ILE A 23 13.47 4.91 -7.75
CA ILE A 23 12.22 5.50 -7.22
C ILE A 23 11.84 6.75 -8.02
N SER A 24 12.80 7.60 -8.37
CA SER A 24 12.52 8.81 -9.15
C SER A 24 11.98 8.47 -10.54
N GLU A 25 12.53 7.46 -11.22
CA GLU A 25 12.03 7.00 -12.52
C GLU A 25 10.60 6.45 -12.41
N LEU A 26 10.31 5.62 -11.39
CA LEU A 26 8.97 5.12 -11.13
C LEU A 26 7.94 6.24 -10.92
N VAL A 27 8.35 7.32 -10.26
CA VAL A 27 7.45 8.45 -9.93
C VAL A 27 7.31 9.42 -11.12
N ILE A 28 8.41 9.75 -11.81
CA ILE A 28 8.43 10.80 -12.82
C ILE A 28 8.12 10.24 -14.23
N HIS A 29 8.62 9.03 -14.54
CA HIS A 29 8.50 8.40 -15.86
C HIS A 29 7.99 6.96 -15.76
N PRO A 30 6.81 6.70 -15.15
CA PRO A 30 6.34 5.34 -14.84
C PRO A 30 6.14 4.47 -16.08
N ASP A 31 5.71 5.03 -17.20
CA ASP A 31 5.52 4.26 -18.46
C ASP A 31 6.86 3.73 -18.99
N ALA A 32 7.90 4.55 -19.01
CA ALA A 32 9.26 4.14 -19.40
C ALA A 32 9.84 3.12 -18.43
N PHE A 33 9.62 3.33 -17.12
CA PHE A 33 10.01 2.40 -16.07
C PHE A 33 9.44 1.00 -16.30
N PHE A 34 8.12 0.88 -16.48
CA PHE A 34 7.47 -0.42 -16.68
C PHE A 34 7.84 -1.04 -18.04
N ALA A 35 8.04 -0.23 -19.09
CA ALA A 35 8.53 -0.72 -20.39
C ALA A 35 9.91 -1.39 -20.25
N ARG A 36 10.82 -0.81 -19.48
CA ARG A 36 12.15 -1.34 -19.20
C ARG A 36 12.09 -2.58 -18.30
N VAL A 37 11.44 -2.48 -17.13
CA VAL A 37 11.38 -3.58 -16.15
C VAL A 37 10.70 -4.84 -16.71
N SER A 38 9.72 -4.68 -17.60
CA SER A 38 9.05 -5.82 -18.25
C SER A 38 9.95 -6.59 -19.23
N GLN A 39 11.07 -6.01 -19.67
CA GLN A 39 12.06 -6.64 -20.53
C GLN A 39 13.26 -7.20 -19.76
N GLU A 40 13.43 -6.80 -18.52
CA GLU A 40 14.51 -7.24 -17.63
C GLU A 40 14.22 -8.64 -17.05
N LYS A 41 15.28 -9.28 -16.53
CA LYS A 41 15.13 -10.51 -15.76
C LYS A 41 14.29 -10.26 -14.52
N ILE A 42 13.36 -11.17 -14.24
CA ILE A 42 12.48 -11.08 -13.08
C ILE A 42 13.30 -10.98 -11.79
N ASN A 43 13.04 -9.91 -11.02
CA ASN A 43 13.64 -9.66 -9.73
C ASN A 43 12.57 -9.18 -8.74
N LEU A 44 12.20 -10.02 -7.78
CA LEU A 44 11.16 -9.72 -6.79
C LEU A 44 11.68 -8.93 -5.56
N ILE A 45 13.00 -8.74 -5.43
CA ILE A 45 13.58 -8.03 -4.27
C ILE A 45 13.10 -6.58 -4.18
N PRO A 46 13.17 -5.75 -5.25
CA PRO A 46 12.71 -4.36 -5.15
C PRO A 46 11.22 -4.22 -4.83
N PRO A 47 10.27 -4.91 -5.51
CA PRO A 47 8.86 -4.79 -5.13
C PRO A 47 8.57 -5.33 -3.73
N LEU A 48 9.27 -6.39 -3.29
CA LEU A 48 9.14 -6.90 -1.93
C LEU A 48 9.63 -5.88 -0.90
N ALA A 49 10.72 -5.15 -1.17
CA ALA A 49 11.21 -4.08 -0.31
C ALA A 49 10.20 -2.93 -0.19
N ILE A 50 9.54 -2.54 -1.29
CA ILE A 50 8.49 -1.51 -1.29
C ILE A 50 7.29 -1.95 -0.45
N VAL A 51 6.78 -3.16 -0.69
CA VAL A 51 5.67 -3.73 0.09
C VAL A 51 6.06 -3.83 1.57
N GLY A 52 7.26 -4.33 1.86
CA GLY A 52 7.78 -4.46 3.22
C GLY A 52 7.92 -3.11 3.95
N ALA A 53 8.38 -2.07 3.25
CA ALA A 53 8.44 -0.72 3.81
C ALA A 53 7.05 -0.19 4.16
N GLY A 54 6.08 -0.33 3.27
CA GLY A 54 4.68 0.04 3.54
C GLY A 54 4.11 -0.69 4.75
N MET A 55 4.35 -2.00 4.85
CA MET A 55 3.94 -2.82 5.99
C MET A 55 4.56 -2.35 7.30
N LEU A 56 5.86 -2.06 7.30
CA LEU A 56 6.57 -1.55 8.48
C LEU A 56 5.99 -0.22 8.96
N LEU A 57 5.70 0.70 8.04
CA LEU A 57 5.09 1.99 8.39
C LEU A 57 3.69 1.82 8.98
N ILE A 58 2.84 0.97 8.40
CA ILE A 58 1.51 0.66 8.96
C ILE A 58 1.64 0.02 10.34
N PHE A 59 2.59 -0.90 10.52
CA PHE A 59 2.86 -1.49 11.83
C PHE A 59 3.27 -0.45 12.88
N ILE A 60 4.20 0.45 12.55
CA ILE A 60 4.60 1.55 13.43
C ILE A 60 3.38 2.40 13.82
N ALA A 61 2.52 2.75 12.86
CA ALA A 61 1.30 3.51 13.10
C ALA A 61 0.35 2.83 14.09
N MET A 62 0.26 1.51 14.05
CA MET A 62 -0.61 0.73 14.95
C MET A 62 -0.01 0.52 16.34
N VAL A 63 1.30 0.34 16.43
CA VAL A 63 1.99 0.13 17.71
C VAL A 63 2.12 1.41 18.50
N LEU A 64 2.26 2.55 17.83
CA LEU A 64 2.48 3.84 18.48
C LEU A 64 1.41 4.19 19.55
N PRO A 65 0.10 4.12 19.28
CA PRO A 65 -0.93 4.35 20.29
C PRO A 65 -0.88 3.32 21.42
N ILE A 66 -0.62 2.05 21.10
CA ILE A 66 -0.52 0.97 22.09
C ILE A 66 0.65 1.24 23.03
N ALA A 67 1.81 1.60 22.52
CA ALA A 67 3.00 1.87 23.32
C ALA A 67 2.76 3.01 24.32
N VAL A 68 2.07 4.07 23.90
CA VAL A 68 1.81 5.24 24.78
C VAL A 68 0.73 4.97 25.83
N VAL A 69 -0.30 4.19 25.48
CA VAL A 69 -1.44 3.91 26.40
C VAL A 69 -1.14 2.72 27.31
N VAL A 70 -0.43 1.71 26.82
CA VAL A 70 -0.24 0.41 27.52
C VAL A 70 0.99 0.41 28.43
N ILE A 71 2.09 1.08 28.03
CA ILE A 71 3.31 1.11 28.87
C ILE A 71 3.07 1.62 30.30
N PRO A 72 2.18 2.63 30.53
CA PRO A 72 1.85 3.07 31.90
C PRO A 72 0.97 2.09 32.69
N SER A 73 0.42 1.04 32.06
CA SER A 73 -0.50 0.08 32.70
C SER A 73 0.12 -1.33 32.76
N PRO A 74 0.78 -1.71 33.85
CA PRO A 74 1.39 -3.04 34.01
C PRO A 74 0.42 -4.21 33.80
N ALA A 75 -0.87 -4.01 34.11
CA ALA A 75 -1.90 -5.03 33.93
C ALA A 75 -2.20 -5.33 32.45
N LEU A 76 -2.18 -4.31 31.60
CA LEU A 76 -2.39 -4.46 30.14
C LEU A 76 -1.18 -5.08 29.45
N VAL A 77 0.04 -4.74 29.89
CA VAL A 77 1.28 -5.40 29.41
C VAL A 77 1.28 -6.89 29.78
N GLY A 78 0.78 -7.25 30.94
CA GLY A 78 0.63 -8.66 31.36
C GLY A 78 -0.42 -9.40 30.53
N PHE A 79 -1.53 -8.76 30.17
CA PHE A 79 -2.62 -9.38 29.39
C PHE A 79 -2.26 -9.58 27.91
N LEU A 80 -1.67 -8.57 27.25
CA LEU A 80 -1.25 -8.69 25.86
C LEU A 80 0.02 -9.53 25.70
N GLY A 81 0.93 -9.48 26.67
CA GLY A 81 2.20 -10.21 26.68
C GLY A 81 3.01 -10.07 25.38
N PHE A 82 4.29 -10.35 25.43
CA PHE A 82 5.16 -10.32 24.23
C PHE A 82 4.63 -11.23 23.11
N ARG A 83 4.03 -12.38 23.46
CA ARG A 83 3.43 -13.33 22.49
C ARG A 83 2.25 -12.74 21.74
N GLY A 84 1.38 -12.01 22.40
CA GLY A 84 0.22 -11.34 21.79
C GLY A 84 0.66 -10.23 20.81
N LEU A 85 1.64 -9.43 21.18
CA LEU A 85 2.23 -8.42 20.30
C LEU A 85 2.92 -9.04 19.09
N LEU A 86 3.67 -10.12 19.29
CA LEU A 86 4.33 -10.84 18.19
C LEU A 86 3.31 -11.45 17.21
N LEU A 87 2.26 -12.09 17.73
CA LEU A 87 1.19 -12.65 16.89
C LEU A 87 0.46 -11.56 16.11
N HIS A 88 0.14 -10.45 16.77
CA HIS A 88 -0.48 -9.28 16.12
C HIS A 88 0.40 -8.71 15.00
N PHE A 89 1.71 -8.60 15.27
CA PHE A 89 2.70 -8.21 14.27
C PHE A 89 2.69 -9.15 13.07
N LEU A 90 2.78 -10.46 13.29
CA LEU A 90 2.81 -11.46 12.21
C LEU A 90 1.53 -11.43 11.37
N ILE A 91 0.35 -11.30 12.00
CA ILE A 91 -0.93 -11.21 11.30
C ILE A 91 -0.98 -9.91 10.47
N LEU A 92 -0.72 -8.76 11.08
CA LEU A 92 -0.82 -7.47 10.41
C LEU A 92 0.19 -7.32 9.28
N THR A 93 1.41 -7.83 9.45
CA THR A 93 2.43 -7.78 8.41
C THR A 93 2.18 -8.77 7.27
N SER A 94 1.48 -9.88 7.50
CA SER A 94 1.14 -10.83 6.43
C SER A 94 0.00 -10.33 5.53
N ILE A 95 -0.94 -9.53 6.03
CA ILE A 95 -2.11 -9.08 5.27
C ILE A 95 -1.74 -8.37 3.96
N PRO A 96 -0.87 -7.36 3.93
CA PRO A 96 -0.47 -6.70 2.67
C PRO A 96 0.20 -7.64 1.68
N LEU A 97 1.02 -8.61 2.14
CA LEU A 97 1.63 -9.61 1.27
C LEU A 97 0.56 -10.51 0.63
N VAL A 98 -0.41 -10.95 1.42
CA VAL A 98 -1.54 -11.75 0.94
C VAL A 98 -2.38 -10.96 -0.05
N ILE A 99 -2.69 -9.70 0.27
CA ILE A 99 -3.42 -8.79 -0.64
C ILE A 99 -2.66 -8.59 -1.95
N TRP A 100 -1.35 -8.32 -1.89
CA TRP A 100 -0.50 -8.21 -3.08
C TRP A 100 -0.55 -9.49 -3.94
N GLY A 101 -0.43 -10.67 -3.30
CA GLY A 101 -0.55 -11.96 -3.99
C GLY A 101 -1.91 -12.15 -4.65
N ILE A 102 -3.01 -11.88 -3.94
CA ILE A 102 -4.39 -12.01 -4.44
C ILE A 102 -4.64 -11.05 -5.62
N ILE A 103 -4.26 -9.79 -5.49
CA ILE A 103 -4.42 -8.78 -6.56
C ILE A 103 -3.63 -9.20 -7.79
N SER A 104 -2.35 -9.57 -7.62
CA SER A 104 -1.48 -9.98 -8.73
C SER A 104 -2.02 -11.22 -9.43
N PHE A 105 -2.49 -12.21 -8.68
CA PHE A 105 -3.08 -13.44 -9.22
C PHE A 105 -4.39 -13.15 -9.95
N GLY A 106 -5.28 -12.34 -9.38
CA GLY A 106 -6.53 -11.94 -10.02
C GLY A 106 -6.30 -11.20 -11.34
N LEU A 107 -5.40 -10.20 -11.33
CA LEU A 107 -5.02 -9.45 -12.53
C LEU A 107 -4.39 -10.37 -13.60
N TYR A 108 -3.56 -11.32 -13.20
CA TYR A 108 -2.98 -12.32 -14.10
C TYR A 108 -4.07 -13.16 -14.77
N ILE A 109 -5.02 -13.73 -13.99
CA ILE A 109 -6.11 -14.56 -14.54
C ILE A 109 -6.95 -13.76 -15.53
N ILE A 110 -7.40 -12.56 -15.15
CA ILE A 110 -8.23 -11.71 -16.01
C ILE A 110 -7.46 -11.34 -17.29
N SER A 111 -6.18 -10.96 -17.15
CA SER A 111 -5.34 -10.63 -18.31
C SER A 111 -5.16 -11.83 -19.24
N ARG A 112 -4.94 -13.02 -18.69
CA ARG A 112 -4.81 -14.25 -19.51
C ARG A 112 -6.11 -14.58 -20.24
N ALA A 113 -7.26 -14.45 -19.57
CA ALA A 113 -8.59 -14.66 -20.17
C ALA A 113 -8.86 -13.69 -21.34
N LEU A 114 -8.28 -12.49 -21.28
CA LEU A 114 -8.37 -11.47 -22.34
C LEU A 114 -7.25 -11.55 -23.38
N GLY A 115 -6.45 -12.62 -23.40
CA GLY A 115 -5.40 -12.86 -24.39
C GLY A 115 -4.06 -12.18 -24.09
N GLY A 116 -3.80 -11.82 -22.84
CA GLY A 116 -2.49 -11.29 -22.43
C GLY A 116 -1.39 -12.35 -22.43
N ALA A 117 -0.16 -11.97 -22.78
CA ALA A 117 0.98 -12.88 -22.92
C ALA A 117 1.86 -13.00 -21.66
N GLY A 118 1.69 -12.13 -20.67
CA GLY A 118 2.53 -12.03 -19.46
C GLY A 118 2.50 -13.28 -18.58
N SER A 119 3.57 -13.48 -17.81
CA SER A 119 3.67 -14.54 -16.80
C SER A 119 3.13 -14.07 -15.45
N LEU A 120 2.72 -15.02 -14.58
CA LEU A 120 2.29 -14.72 -13.20
C LEU A 120 3.42 -14.00 -12.42
N THR A 121 4.65 -14.47 -12.53
CA THR A 121 5.79 -13.91 -11.78
C THR A 121 6.09 -12.48 -12.21
N ALA A 122 6.02 -12.17 -13.51
CA ALA A 122 6.17 -10.80 -14.02
C ALA A 122 5.01 -9.91 -13.54
N THR A 123 3.79 -10.45 -13.47
CA THR A 123 2.63 -9.73 -12.93
C THR A 123 2.83 -9.42 -11.44
N ILE A 124 3.25 -10.39 -10.63
CA ILE A 124 3.56 -10.19 -9.20
C ILE A 124 4.62 -9.10 -9.04
N GLN A 125 5.73 -9.17 -9.79
CA GLN A 125 6.79 -8.17 -9.76
C GLN A 125 6.24 -6.77 -10.06
N ASN A 126 5.57 -6.59 -11.19
CA ASN A 126 5.18 -5.28 -11.68
C ASN A 126 4.04 -4.66 -10.85
N ILE A 127 3.09 -5.47 -10.36
CA ILE A 127 2.06 -5.00 -9.44
C ILE A 127 2.65 -4.56 -8.09
N GLY A 128 3.71 -5.22 -7.63
CA GLY A 128 4.39 -4.86 -6.37
C GLY A 128 4.94 -3.43 -6.35
N TYR A 129 5.37 -2.89 -7.49
CA TYR A 129 5.78 -1.49 -7.59
C TYR A 129 4.64 -0.51 -7.35
N GLY A 130 3.43 -0.81 -7.80
CA GLY A 130 2.24 -0.01 -7.51
C GLY A 130 1.79 -0.06 -6.05
N MET A 131 2.29 -1.02 -5.27
CA MET A 131 2.04 -1.07 -3.82
C MET A 131 2.76 0.03 -3.03
N GLY A 132 3.57 0.87 -3.65
CA GLY A 132 4.20 2.04 -3.02
C GLY A 132 3.20 3.01 -2.36
N MET A 133 1.94 3.01 -2.79
CA MET A 133 0.86 3.76 -2.12
C MET A 133 0.72 3.38 -0.64
N TRP A 134 1.02 2.13 -0.24
CA TRP A 134 0.97 1.69 1.16
C TRP A 134 1.98 2.40 2.05
N CYS A 135 3.12 2.85 1.48
CA CYS A 135 4.07 3.67 2.20
C CYS A 135 3.45 5.04 2.55
N VAL A 136 2.72 5.64 1.60
CA VAL A 136 2.04 6.93 1.82
C VAL A 136 0.95 6.77 2.87
N PHE A 137 0.09 5.75 2.76
CA PHE A 137 -0.92 5.43 3.76
C PHE A 137 -0.32 5.17 5.14
N GLY A 138 0.79 4.43 5.22
CA GLY A 138 1.50 4.19 6.47
C GLY A 138 1.98 5.48 7.14
N ILE A 139 2.53 6.42 6.37
CA ILE A 139 2.93 7.75 6.87
C ILE A 139 1.71 8.54 7.35
N GLY A 140 0.63 8.57 6.58
CA GLY A 140 -0.63 9.22 6.96
C GLY A 140 -1.18 8.68 8.28
N LEU A 141 -1.19 7.35 8.44
CA LEU A 141 -1.60 6.68 9.67
C LEU A 141 -0.68 6.98 10.86
N ILE A 142 0.65 7.10 10.66
CA ILE A 142 1.58 7.49 11.73
C ILE A 142 1.26 8.91 12.21
N ILE A 143 1.05 9.85 11.29
CA ILE A 143 0.71 11.23 11.62
C ILE A 143 -0.61 11.28 12.40
N ASP A 144 -1.66 10.60 11.92
CA ASP A 144 -2.97 10.56 12.58
C ASP A 144 -2.90 9.91 13.96
N SER A 145 -2.21 8.78 14.08
CA SER A 145 -2.01 8.07 15.35
C SER A 145 -1.23 8.90 16.36
N SER A 146 -0.15 9.57 15.91
CA SER A 146 0.65 10.47 16.75
C SER A 146 -0.21 11.61 17.29
N PHE A 147 -1.03 12.21 16.41
CA PHE A 147 -1.90 13.31 16.81
C PHE A 147 -2.93 12.87 17.85
N LYS A 148 -3.58 11.73 17.65
CA LYS A 148 -4.51 11.14 18.61
C LYS A 148 -3.87 10.89 19.98
N VAL A 149 -2.63 10.41 20.00
CA VAL A 149 -1.86 10.21 21.23
C VAL A 149 -1.62 11.54 21.95
N PHE A 150 -1.12 12.56 21.25
CA PHE A 150 -0.82 13.87 21.84
C PHE A 150 -2.07 14.63 22.30
N MET A 151 -3.20 14.45 21.61
CA MET A 151 -4.47 15.14 21.91
C MET A 151 -5.40 14.34 22.81
N SER A 152 -4.98 13.17 23.30
CA SER A 152 -5.76 12.40 24.26
C SER A 152 -5.52 12.93 25.67
N TYR A 153 -6.59 13.34 26.38
CA TYR A 153 -6.55 13.77 27.75
C TYR A 153 -7.61 13.05 28.58
N LYS A 154 -7.30 12.85 29.86
CA LYS A 154 -8.23 12.24 30.81
C LYS A 154 -9.15 13.31 31.37
N ILE A 155 -10.44 13.01 31.42
CA ILE A 155 -11.46 13.82 32.09
C ILE A 155 -12.09 12.99 33.22
N THR A 156 -12.42 13.65 34.34
CA THR A 156 -13.22 13.00 35.36
C THR A 156 -14.69 13.27 35.04
N LEU A 157 -15.46 12.21 34.84
CA LEU A 157 -16.90 12.28 34.62
C LEU A 157 -17.64 12.64 35.91
N PRO A 158 -18.88 13.17 35.84
CA PRO A 158 -19.65 13.52 37.02
C PRO A 158 -19.90 12.37 38.01
N ASN A 159 -19.83 11.13 37.54
CA ASN A 159 -19.94 9.91 38.36
C ASN A 159 -18.60 9.49 39.02
N GLY A 160 -17.54 10.29 38.87
CA GLY A 160 -16.21 9.98 39.40
C GLY A 160 -15.38 9.05 38.53
N GLU A 161 -15.91 8.54 37.45
CA GLU A 161 -15.14 7.71 36.49
C GLU A 161 -14.16 8.56 35.66
N ILE A 162 -13.03 7.97 35.28
CA ILE A 162 -12.05 8.62 34.41
C ILE A 162 -12.38 8.25 32.98
N GLY A 163 -12.88 9.23 32.20
CA GLY A 163 -13.03 9.13 30.75
C GLY A 163 -11.80 9.63 30.03
N GLN A 164 -11.62 9.17 28.81
CA GLN A 164 -10.59 9.66 27.90
C GLN A 164 -11.26 10.37 26.72
N VAL A 165 -10.86 11.60 26.47
CA VAL A 165 -11.30 12.36 25.29
C VAL A 165 -10.13 12.49 24.34
N THR A 166 -10.36 12.16 23.08
CA THR A 166 -9.38 12.33 22.01
C THR A 166 -9.81 13.50 21.14
N GLY A 167 -8.94 14.48 21.00
CA GLY A 167 -9.17 15.62 20.11
C GLY A 167 -9.21 15.19 18.64
N ALA A 168 -9.99 15.94 17.83
CA ALA A 168 -10.01 15.74 16.38
C ALA A 168 -8.66 16.14 15.78
N ASN A 169 -8.17 15.33 14.83
CA ASN A 169 -6.96 15.67 14.09
C ASN A 169 -7.27 16.77 13.04
N PRO A 170 -6.74 18.01 13.19
CA PRO A 170 -7.02 19.11 12.25
C PRO A 170 -6.43 18.86 10.86
N PHE A 171 -5.44 17.96 10.73
CA PHE A 171 -4.81 17.62 9.46
C PHE A 171 -5.48 16.44 8.74
N LEU A 172 -6.55 15.86 9.33
CA LEU A 172 -7.22 14.69 8.77
C LEU A 172 -7.67 14.91 7.32
N GLY A 173 -8.20 16.09 7.00
CA GLY A 173 -8.62 16.42 5.63
C GLY A 173 -7.46 16.43 4.64
N ILE A 174 -6.30 16.95 5.03
CA ILE A 174 -5.10 16.96 4.18
C ILE A 174 -4.56 15.54 4.01
N ILE A 175 -4.51 14.76 5.09
CA ILE A 175 -4.08 13.36 5.04
C ILE A 175 -4.95 12.57 4.08
N LEU A 176 -6.28 12.70 4.16
CA LEU A 176 -7.22 12.02 3.28
C LEU A 176 -7.03 12.41 1.80
N ILE A 177 -6.74 13.68 1.50
CA ILE A 177 -6.45 14.13 0.13
C ILE A 177 -5.17 13.48 -0.40
N ILE A 178 -4.12 13.43 0.42
CA ILE A 178 -2.84 12.80 0.06
C ILE A 178 -3.03 11.29 -0.16
N ASP A 179 -3.76 10.62 0.73
CA ASP A 179 -4.05 9.18 0.63
C ASP A 179 -4.86 8.87 -0.62
N LEU A 180 -5.84 9.70 -0.95
CA LEU A 180 -6.64 9.57 -2.17
C LEU A 180 -5.78 9.75 -3.42
N ALA A 181 -4.90 10.76 -3.43
CA ALA A 181 -3.97 10.98 -4.53
C ALA A 181 -3.00 9.79 -4.69
N ALA A 182 -2.46 9.27 -3.58
CA ALA A 182 -1.60 8.09 -3.58
C ALA A 182 -2.33 6.84 -4.09
N PHE A 183 -3.62 6.67 -3.74
CA PHE A 183 -4.46 5.59 -4.23
C PHE A 183 -4.62 5.64 -5.76
N PHE A 184 -5.01 6.79 -6.32
CA PHE A 184 -5.15 6.94 -7.77
C PHE A 184 -3.82 6.78 -8.51
N TRP A 185 -2.73 7.27 -7.90
CA TRP A 185 -1.39 7.06 -8.43
C TRP A 185 -1.01 5.57 -8.44
N GLY A 186 -1.22 4.85 -7.36
CA GLY A 186 -0.98 3.41 -7.28
C GLY A 186 -1.81 2.62 -8.31
N TRP A 187 -3.08 3.00 -8.50
CA TRP A 187 -3.94 2.41 -9.53
C TRP A 187 -3.39 2.68 -10.95
N TYR A 188 -2.95 3.89 -11.23
CA TYR A 188 -2.30 4.22 -12.50
C TYR A 188 -1.04 3.36 -12.75
N LEU A 189 -0.23 3.15 -11.72
CA LEU A 189 0.91 2.24 -11.80
C LEU A 189 0.49 0.80 -12.12
N TRP A 190 -0.62 0.30 -11.55
CA TRP A 190 -1.15 -1.03 -11.89
C TRP A 190 -1.64 -1.11 -13.35
N ILE A 191 -2.24 -0.05 -13.89
CA ILE A 191 -2.59 0.01 -15.32
C ILE A 191 -1.35 -0.16 -16.18
N LEU A 192 -0.28 0.58 -15.88
CA LEU A 192 0.98 0.50 -16.61
C LEU A 192 1.65 -0.87 -16.44
N ALA A 193 1.65 -1.41 -15.23
CA ALA A 193 2.15 -2.75 -14.93
C ALA A 193 1.45 -3.81 -15.79
N VAL A 194 0.12 -3.80 -15.85
CA VAL A 194 -0.67 -4.74 -16.68
C VAL A 194 -0.43 -4.50 -18.17
N LYS A 195 -0.39 -3.22 -18.61
CA LYS A 195 -0.12 -2.84 -20.00
C LYS A 195 1.18 -3.49 -20.51
N HIS A 196 2.27 -3.25 -19.79
CA HIS A 196 3.61 -3.70 -20.25
C HIS A 196 3.83 -5.19 -20.01
N THR A 197 3.31 -5.76 -18.91
CA THR A 197 3.45 -7.20 -18.63
C THR A 197 2.69 -8.06 -19.64
N HIS A 198 1.49 -7.65 -20.05
CA HIS A 198 0.60 -8.46 -20.89
C HIS A 198 0.51 -7.97 -22.34
N GLY A 199 1.20 -6.89 -22.71
CA GLY A 199 1.19 -6.32 -24.07
C GLY A 199 -0.16 -5.70 -24.44
N PHE A 200 -0.89 -5.14 -23.49
CA PHE A 200 -2.19 -4.53 -23.72
C PHE A 200 -2.11 -3.06 -24.15
N THR A 201 -3.16 -2.58 -24.80
CA THR A 201 -3.42 -1.14 -24.89
C THR A 201 -3.75 -0.59 -23.50
N ILE A 202 -3.54 0.72 -23.29
CA ILE A 202 -3.81 1.36 -22.01
C ILE A 202 -5.26 1.19 -21.56
N TRP A 203 -6.22 1.27 -22.49
CA TRP A 203 -7.64 1.11 -22.20
C TRP A 203 -8.01 -0.31 -21.75
N LYS A 204 -7.41 -1.31 -22.40
CA LYS A 204 -7.59 -2.72 -22.01
C LYS A 204 -6.98 -3.01 -20.65
N ALA A 205 -5.79 -2.47 -20.38
CA ALA A 205 -5.13 -2.58 -19.08
C ALA A 205 -5.94 -1.87 -17.98
N ALA A 206 -6.49 -0.68 -18.26
CA ALA A 206 -7.36 0.05 -17.34
C ALA A 206 -8.63 -0.75 -17.01
N ALA A 207 -9.30 -1.34 -18.01
CA ALA A 207 -10.46 -2.19 -17.79
C ALA A 207 -10.16 -3.41 -16.92
N VAL A 208 -9.00 -4.05 -17.11
CA VAL A 208 -8.55 -5.18 -16.27
C VAL A 208 -8.31 -4.74 -14.84
N SER A 209 -7.63 -3.61 -14.65
CA SER A 209 -7.23 -3.14 -13.32
C SER A 209 -8.37 -2.50 -12.52
N ILE A 210 -9.54 -2.25 -13.11
CA ILE A 210 -10.69 -1.70 -12.39
C ILE A 210 -11.27 -2.70 -11.38
N VAL A 211 -11.16 -4.01 -11.64
CA VAL A 211 -11.75 -5.05 -10.79
C VAL A 211 -11.20 -5.01 -9.35
N PRO A 212 -9.89 -5.05 -9.09
CA PRO A 212 -9.37 -4.95 -7.73
C PRO A 212 -9.69 -3.60 -7.08
N VAL A 213 -9.78 -2.53 -7.86
CA VAL A 213 -10.17 -1.20 -7.37
C VAL A 213 -11.62 -1.20 -6.91
N MET A 214 -12.54 -1.76 -7.69
CA MET A 214 -13.94 -1.88 -7.29
C MET A 214 -14.10 -2.72 -6.02
N ILE A 215 -13.35 -3.80 -5.89
CA ILE A 215 -13.33 -4.62 -4.67
C ILE A 215 -12.84 -3.80 -3.48
N ALA A 216 -11.75 -3.03 -3.62
CA ALA A 216 -11.21 -2.18 -2.56
C ALA A 216 -12.22 -1.10 -2.14
N ILE A 217 -12.85 -0.43 -3.10
CA ILE A 217 -13.91 0.57 -2.84
C ILE A 217 -15.09 -0.08 -2.10
N TRP A 218 -15.55 -1.24 -2.55
CA TRP A 218 -16.65 -1.97 -1.92
C TRP A 218 -16.37 -2.27 -0.45
N PHE A 219 -15.19 -2.80 -0.13
CA PHE A 219 -14.78 -3.05 1.25
C PHE A 219 -14.69 -1.77 2.08
N THR A 220 -14.21 -0.66 1.50
CA THR A 220 -14.12 0.63 2.18
C THR A 220 -15.51 1.18 2.52
N ILE A 221 -16.45 1.07 1.59
CA ILE A 221 -17.84 1.50 1.79
C ILE A 221 -18.51 0.65 2.88
N LEU A 222 -18.36 -0.68 2.84
CA LEU A 222 -18.93 -1.56 3.86
C LEU A 222 -18.42 -1.21 5.27
N ARG A 223 -17.10 -1.00 5.42
CA ARG A 223 -16.52 -0.57 6.71
C ARG A 223 -17.01 0.81 7.13
N GLY A 224 -17.17 1.75 6.20
CA GLY A 224 -17.72 3.06 6.47
C GLY A 224 -19.15 2.99 7.00
N ILE A 225 -20.00 2.13 6.43
CA ILE A 225 -21.36 1.90 6.90
C ILE A 225 -21.37 1.36 8.33
N ASP A 226 -20.52 0.39 8.66
CA ASP A 226 -20.43 -0.16 10.02
C ASP A 226 -19.97 0.90 11.02
N THR A 227 -18.98 1.73 10.65
CA THR A 227 -18.52 2.85 11.48
C THR A 227 -19.64 3.87 11.74
N ILE A 228 -20.44 4.21 10.72
CA ILE A 228 -21.58 5.11 10.84
C ILE A 228 -22.67 4.49 11.72
N ARG A 229 -22.94 3.19 11.60
CA ARG A 229 -23.90 2.49 12.46
C ARG A 229 -23.50 2.55 13.94
N ILE A 230 -22.22 2.29 14.24
CA ILE A 230 -21.69 2.39 15.61
C ILE A 230 -21.83 3.82 16.14
N LEU A 231 -21.55 4.85 15.35
CA LEU A 231 -21.67 6.25 15.73
C LEU A 231 -23.11 6.72 15.97
N ILE A 232 -24.06 6.23 15.16
CA ILE A 232 -25.46 6.68 15.22
C ILE A 232 -26.27 5.85 16.22
N PHE A 233 -26.06 4.55 16.29
CA PHE A 233 -26.91 3.63 17.02
C PHE A 233 -26.25 3.02 18.27
N GLY A 234 -24.95 3.25 18.49
CA GLY A 234 -24.21 2.71 19.64
C GLY A 234 -24.11 1.18 19.66
N MET A 235 -24.31 0.54 18.47
CA MET A 235 -24.32 -0.92 18.32
C MET A 235 -23.10 -1.41 17.52
#